data_21da2b934d722c96737e7277c2edab3e
#
_entry.id   21da2b934d722c96737e7277c2edab3e
#
_cell.length_a   1.000
_cell.length_b   1.000
_cell.length_c   1.000
_cell.angle_alpha   90.00
_cell.angle_beta   90.00
_cell.angle_gamma   90.00
#
_symmetry.space_group_name_H-M   'P 1'
#
loop_
_entity.id
_entity.type
_entity.pdbx_description
1 polymer ?
#
loop_
_entity_poly.entity_id
_entity_poly.type
_entity_poly.pdbx_seq_one_letter_code
_entity_poly.pdbx_strand_id
1 'polypeptide(L)'
;MPREADPLRRLSLEQLRRRTSMKWRTYPEDVLPLWVAEMDVPLAEPVARAITEAVALGDTGYPAGTAYAEALAGFARERWGWSGLAVERTAIVPDVMLGIVEMLKLVSGPSDPVVVNSPVYPPFYQFVGNLGRPVVEAPLGVDGRIDFAVLEGAFREVAAHANQPVYLLCSPHNPTGTVHTADELTRIARLARTYRVRVVADEIHAPIVAAGASFVPYLNVPGGENGLSLMSASKAWNLAGLKAALAIAGPDAADDLARLPEEVSHGPSHVGIIAHTAALRDGGDWLDAVMSGLDDNRRLLADLLAEHLPAVRYVPAQATYLAWLDCRELGLGDDPAAVFLERGRVALSSGTAFGTGGAGFVRLNLATSPELITEAVRRMAAAIRPAS
;
A
#
# COMPACT_ATOMS: atom_id res chain seq x y z
N MET A 1 -4.96 -30.03 -5.12
CA MET A 1 -3.57 -29.90 -5.57
C MET A 1 -2.68 -29.72 -4.36
N PRO A 2 -1.39 -30.16 -4.33
CA PRO A 2 -0.50 -29.83 -3.23
C PRO A 2 -0.40 -28.29 -3.15
N ARG A 3 -0.56 -27.73 -1.93
CA ARG A 3 -0.37 -26.29 -1.69
C ARG A 3 1.02 -25.89 -2.20
N GLU A 4 1.12 -24.78 -2.93
CA GLU A 4 2.40 -24.21 -3.29
C GLU A 4 3.20 -23.95 -2.01
N ALA A 5 4.49 -24.30 -2.01
CA ALA A 5 5.33 -24.11 -0.83
C ALA A 5 5.47 -22.62 -0.55
N ASP A 6 5.34 -22.21 0.72
CA ASP A 6 5.37 -20.83 1.19
C ASP A 6 6.51 -20.01 0.54
N PRO A 7 6.19 -19.03 -0.31
CA PRO A 7 7.21 -18.24 -1.01
C PRO A 7 8.15 -17.46 -0.07
N LEU A 8 7.69 -17.12 1.14
CA LEU A 8 8.49 -16.38 2.14
C LEU A 8 9.64 -17.19 2.74
N ARG A 9 9.63 -18.53 2.57
CA ARG A 9 10.67 -19.44 3.08
C ARG A 9 11.65 -19.92 1.99
N ARG A 10 11.52 -19.42 0.75
CA ARG A 10 12.26 -19.98 -0.39
C ARG A 10 13.64 -19.36 -0.63
N LEU A 11 13.92 -18.20 -0.06
CA LEU A 11 15.17 -17.46 -0.29
C LEU A 11 15.99 -17.37 1.00
N SER A 12 17.26 -17.75 0.91
CA SER A 12 18.21 -17.56 2.00
C SER A 12 18.62 -16.08 2.13
N LEU A 13 19.13 -15.68 3.32
CA LEU A 13 19.68 -14.33 3.53
C LEU A 13 20.81 -14.03 2.54
N GLU A 14 21.65 -15.01 2.20
CA GLU A 14 22.72 -14.87 1.21
C GLU A 14 22.16 -14.51 -0.17
N GLN A 15 21.11 -15.23 -0.62
CA GLN A 15 20.44 -14.93 -1.89
C GLN A 15 19.80 -13.55 -1.89
N LEU A 16 19.17 -13.15 -0.78
CA LEU A 16 18.57 -11.84 -0.63
C LEU A 16 19.60 -10.71 -0.67
N ARG A 17 20.75 -10.88 -0.05
CA ARG A 17 21.87 -9.92 -0.11
C ARG A 17 22.47 -9.71 -1.51
N ARG A 18 22.22 -10.62 -2.46
CA ARG A 18 22.59 -10.43 -3.87
C ARG A 18 21.66 -9.48 -4.61
N ARG A 19 20.46 -9.19 -4.07
CA ARG A 19 19.52 -8.23 -4.67
C ARG A 19 20.08 -6.82 -4.65
N THR A 20 19.74 -6.05 -5.69
CA THR A 20 20.21 -4.66 -5.88
C THR A 20 19.09 -3.63 -5.65
N SER A 21 17.91 -4.07 -5.21
CA SER A 21 16.79 -3.18 -4.92
C SER A 21 17.06 -2.31 -3.69
N MET A 22 16.27 -1.25 -3.55
CA MET A 22 16.37 -0.28 -2.45
C MET A 22 16.37 -0.98 -1.09
N LYS A 23 15.53 -2.00 -0.88
CA LYS A 23 15.46 -2.74 0.39
C LYS A 23 16.82 -3.23 0.85
N TRP A 24 17.60 -3.83 -0.06
CA TRP A 24 18.84 -4.55 0.24
C TRP A 24 20.11 -3.73 0.01
N ARG A 25 20.01 -2.47 -0.50
CA ARG A 25 21.17 -1.63 -0.82
C ARG A 25 21.26 -0.31 -0.05
N THR A 26 20.21 0.08 0.66
CA THR A 26 20.21 1.33 1.41
C THR A 26 21.09 1.28 2.65
N TYR A 27 21.15 0.13 3.32
CA TYR A 27 21.89 -0.07 4.56
C TYR A 27 23.08 -1.02 4.39
N PRO A 28 24.11 -0.95 5.28
CA PRO A 28 25.20 -1.93 5.30
C PRO A 28 24.71 -3.38 5.51
N GLU A 29 25.55 -4.35 5.12
CA GLU A 29 25.18 -5.78 5.11
C GLU A 29 24.83 -6.37 6.48
N ASP A 30 25.35 -5.79 7.59
CA ASP A 30 25.05 -6.22 8.96
C ASP A 30 23.69 -5.76 9.47
N VAL A 31 23.02 -4.84 8.74
CA VAL A 31 21.67 -4.35 9.03
C VAL A 31 20.62 -5.25 8.39
N LEU A 32 19.60 -5.62 9.16
CA LEU A 32 18.40 -6.31 8.64
C LEU A 32 17.40 -5.28 8.11
N PRO A 33 17.08 -5.28 6.79
CA PRO A 33 16.23 -4.27 6.19
C PRO A 33 14.75 -4.69 6.21
N LEU A 34 14.01 -4.25 7.23
CA LEU A 34 12.57 -4.48 7.38
C LEU A 34 11.75 -3.18 7.25
N TRP A 35 12.25 -2.19 6.53
CA TRP A 35 11.71 -0.84 6.46
C TRP A 35 10.80 -0.57 5.25
N VAL A 36 11.18 -1.02 4.05
CA VAL A 36 10.46 -0.71 2.81
C VAL A 36 9.50 -1.82 2.42
N ALA A 37 8.39 -1.46 1.78
CA ALA A 37 7.36 -2.37 1.33
C ALA A 37 7.75 -3.11 0.04
N GLU A 38 8.77 -3.98 0.15
CA GLU A 38 9.21 -4.99 -0.83
C GLU A 38 9.24 -6.37 -0.16
N MET A 39 8.84 -7.42 -0.86
CA MET A 39 8.82 -8.78 -0.33
C MET A 39 10.13 -9.53 -0.60
N ASP A 40 10.50 -10.41 0.31
CA ASP A 40 11.65 -11.32 0.17
C ASP A 40 11.19 -12.69 -0.38
N VAL A 41 10.62 -12.67 -1.59
CA VAL A 41 10.06 -13.82 -2.29
C VAL A 41 10.65 -13.98 -3.68
N PRO A 42 10.68 -15.18 -4.28
CA PRO A 42 10.87 -15.32 -5.72
C PRO A 42 9.64 -14.76 -6.45
N LEU A 43 9.79 -14.40 -7.73
CA LEU A 43 8.62 -14.06 -8.55
C LEU A 43 7.67 -15.26 -8.67
N ALA A 44 6.37 -14.98 -8.80
CA ALA A 44 5.40 -15.97 -9.22
C ALA A 44 5.79 -16.54 -10.59
N GLU A 45 5.68 -17.86 -10.76
CA GLU A 45 6.11 -18.53 -12.00
C GLU A 45 5.42 -17.95 -13.24
N PRO A 46 4.09 -17.71 -13.28
CA PRO A 46 3.44 -17.11 -14.44
C PRO A 46 4.02 -15.74 -14.82
N VAL A 47 4.39 -14.94 -13.81
CA VAL A 47 5.01 -13.62 -14.01
C VAL A 47 6.41 -13.75 -14.61
N ALA A 48 7.24 -14.64 -14.03
CA ALA A 48 8.59 -14.87 -14.52
C ALA A 48 8.59 -15.37 -15.97
N ARG A 49 7.68 -16.28 -16.32
CA ARG A 49 7.48 -16.81 -17.67
C ARG A 49 7.07 -15.70 -18.63
N ALA A 50 6.05 -14.93 -18.32
CA ALA A 50 5.55 -13.85 -19.18
C ALA A 50 6.62 -12.80 -19.49
N ILE A 51 7.44 -12.41 -18.49
CA ILE A 51 8.58 -11.50 -18.70
C ILE A 51 9.61 -12.13 -19.63
N THR A 52 9.97 -13.40 -19.40
CA THR A 52 10.99 -14.10 -20.18
C THR A 52 10.56 -14.24 -21.65
N GLU A 53 9.31 -14.59 -21.88
CA GLU A 53 8.74 -14.71 -23.22
C GLU A 53 8.72 -13.36 -23.96
N ALA A 54 8.27 -12.29 -23.30
CA ALA A 54 8.28 -10.95 -23.87
C ALA A 54 9.69 -10.48 -24.28
N VAL A 55 10.68 -10.69 -23.40
CA VAL A 55 12.08 -10.34 -23.68
C VAL A 55 12.65 -11.20 -24.80
N ALA A 56 12.37 -12.51 -24.82
CA ALA A 56 12.83 -13.42 -25.87
C ALA A 56 12.23 -13.07 -27.25
N LEU A 57 10.98 -12.57 -27.29
CA LEU A 57 10.32 -12.08 -28.49
C LEU A 57 10.83 -10.69 -28.95
N GLY A 58 11.48 -9.94 -28.07
CA GLY A 58 11.85 -8.54 -28.31
C GLY A 58 10.65 -7.58 -28.18
N ASP A 59 9.60 -7.98 -27.46
CA ASP A 59 8.38 -7.18 -27.25
C ASP A 59 8.60 -6.14 -26.13
N THR A 60 9.33 -5.08 -26.48
CA THR A 60 9.75 -4.01 -25.57
C THR A 60 9.31 -2.62 -26.06
N GLY A 61 8.26 -2.56 -26.90
CA GLY A 61 7.69 -1.32 -27.41
C GLY A 61 6.80 -0.59 -26.42
N TYR A 62 5.98 0.33 -26.93
CA TYR A 62 4.99 1.04 -26.11
C TYR A 62 3.79 0.14 -25.80
N PRO A 63 3.21 0.26 -24.58
CA PRO A 63 2.04 -0.52 -24.22
C PRO A 63 0.80 -0.14 -25.06
N ALA A 64 -0.03 -1.14 -25.36
CA ALA A 64 -1.29 -0.94 -26.07
C ALA A 64 -2.36 -1.93 -25.60
N GLY A 65 -3.62 -1.60 -25.85
CA GLY A 65 -4.77 -2.47 -25.57
C GLY A 65 -5.23 -2.44 -24.11
N THR A 66 -6.15 -3.33 -23.79
CA THR A 66 -6.94 -3.33 -22.55
C THR A 66 -6.65 -4.53 -21.65
N ALA A 67 -5.71 -5.41 -22.03
CA ALA A 67 -5.46 -6.68 -21.36
C ALA A 67 -5.20 -6.56 -19.85
N TYR A 68 -4.54 -5.48 -19.40
CA TYR A 68 -4.29 -5.24 -17.98
C TYR A 68 -5.57 -4.86 -17.23
N ALA A 69 -6.40 -4.00 -17.81
CA ALA A 69 -7.68 -3.61 -17.22
C ALA A 69 -8.67 -4.80 -17.19
N GLU A 70 -8.71 -5.61 -18.27
CA GLU A 70 -9.50 -6.84 -18.32
C GLU A 70 -9.07 -7.86 -17.26
N ALA A 71 -7.76 -8.03 -17.06
CA ALA A 71 -7.21 -8.90 -16.02
C ALA A 71 -7.62 -8.43 -14.62
N LEU A 72 -7.52 -7.10 -14.35
CA LEU A 72 -7.97 -6.55 -13.08
C LEU A 72 -9.48 -6.70 -12.89
N ALA A 73 -10.30 -6.48 -13.92
CA ALA A 73 -11.75 -6.66 -13.85
C ALA A 73 -12.13 -8.13 -13.57
N GLY A 74 -11.41 -9.08 -14.16
CA GLY A 74 -11.55 -10.50 -13.87
C GLY A 74 -11.22 -10.83 -12.41
N PHE A 75 -10.07 -10.37 -11.94
CA PHE A 75 -9.61 -10.55 -10.57
C PHE A 75 -10.57 -9.90 -9.55
N ALA A 76 -11.02 -8.68 -9.82
CA ALA A 76 -11.94 -7.95 -8.95
C ALA A 76 -13.28 -8.66 -8.79
N ARG A 77 -13.82 -9.22 -9.88
CA ARG A 77 -15.06 -10.01 -9.86
C ARG A 77 -14.89 -11.29 -9.05
N GLU A 78 -13.78 -11.99 -9.24
CA GLU A 78 -13.52 -13.27 -8.58
C GLU A 78 -13.22 -13.09 -7.09
N ARG A 79 -12.35 -12.13 -6.73
CA ARG A 79 -11.81 -11.99 -5.37
C ARG A 79 -12.62 -11.04 -4.49
N TRP A 80 -13.27 -10.03 -5.08
CA TRP A 80 -14.00 -9.00 -4.32
C TRP A 80 -15.50 -8.95 -4.64
N GLY A 81 -15.99 -9.79 -5.56
CA GLY A 81 -17.37 -9.74 -6.02
C GLY A 81 -17.73 -8.44 -6.76
N TRP A 82 -16.72 -7.68 -7.21
CA TRP A 82 -16.92 -6.40 -7.88
C TRP A 82 -17.02 -6.58 -9.39
N SER A 83 -18.25 -6.54 -9.92
CA SER A 83 -18.54 -6.59 -11.35
C SER A 83 -18.64 -5.20 -12.01
N GLY A 84 -18.56 -4.13 -11.23
CA GLY A 84 -18.74 -2.75 -11.70
C GLY A 84 -17.50 -2.11 -12.33
N LEU A 85 -16.34 -2.78 -12.33
CA LEU A 85 -15.14 -2.29 -12.99
C LEU A 85 -15.33 -2.39 -14.51
N ALA A 86 -15.54 -1.26 -15.15
CA ALA A 86 -15.70 -1.16 -16.60
C ALA A 86 -14.35 -0.77 -17.22
N VAL A 87 -13.88 -1.57 -18.18
CA VAL A 87 -12.56 -1.42 -18.81
C VAL A 87 -12.43 -0.06 -19.52
N GLU A 88 -13.50 0.42 -20.13
CA GLU A 88 -13.56 1.72 -20.80
C GLU A 88 -13.47 2.93 -19.85
N ARG A 89 -13.59 2.70 -18.55
CA ARG A 89 -13.37 3.73 -17.52
C ARG A 89 -12.05 3.53 -16.77
N THR A 90 -11.04 3.01 -17.46
CA THR A 90 -9.69 2.83 -16.94
C THR A 90 -8.66 3.53 -17.81
N ALA A 91 -7.55 3.92 -17.19
CA ALA A 91 -6.36 4.41 -17.88
C ALA A 91 -5.10 3.82 -17.25
N ILE A 92 -4.12 3.46 -18.07
CA ILE A 92 -2.82 3.04 -17.56
C ILE A 92 -2.01 4.26 -17.10
N VAL A 93 -1.34 4.11 -15.95
CA VAL A 93 -0.48 5.16 -15.38
C VAL A 93 0.84 4.52 -14.90
N PRO A 94 1.94 5.32 -14.76
CA PRO A 94 3.27 4.77 -14.48
C PRO A 94 3.35 3.96 -13.17
N ASP A 95 2.74 4.46 -12.12
CA ASP A 95 2.53 3.78 -10.84
C ASP A 95 1.39 4.47 -10.08
N VAL A 96 1.01 3.94 -8.92
CA VAL A 96 -0.11 4.50 -8.14
C VAL A 96 0.19 5.91 -7.67
N MET A 97 1.41 6.24 -7.23
CA MET A 97 1.72 7.58 -6.74
C MET A 97 1.71 8.63 -7.85
N LEU A 98 2.30 8.33 -9.01
CA LEU A 98 2.22 9.21 -10.18
C LEU A 98 0.80 9.28 -10.72
N GLY A 99 0.05 8.18 -10.68
CA GLY A 99 -1.37 8.17 -10.99
C GLY A 99 -2.17 9.10 -10.07
N ILE A 100 -1.93 9.07 -8.76
CA ILE A 100 -2.54 10.01 -7.80
C ILE A 100 -2.24 11.46 -8.18
N VAL A 101 -0.98 11.77 -8.51
CA VAL A 101 -0.59 13.11 -8.97
C VAL A 101 -1.44 13.57 -10.16
N GLU A 102 -1.62 12.71 -11.14
CA GLU A 102 -2.43 13.05 -12.33
C GLU A 102 -3.93 13.17 -11.97
N MET A 103 -4.46 12.28 -11.12
CA MET A 103 -5.85 12.40 -10.66
C MET A 103 -6.08 13.71 -9.91
N LEU A 104 -5.16 14.11 -9.04
CA LEU A 104 -5.24 15.39 -8.32
C LEU A 104 -5.28 16.58 -9.29
N LYS A 105 -4.48 16.56 -10.36
CA LYS A 105 -4.49 17.60 -11.40
C LYS A 105 -5.80 17.65 -12.18
N LEU A 106 -6.44 16.50 -12.42
CA LEU A 106 -7.69 16.42 -13.17
C LEU A 106 -8.89 16.94 -12.38
N VAL A 107 -8.95 16.68 -11.06
CA VAL A 107 -10.17 16.87 -10.26
C VAL A 107 -10.08 18.02 -9.27
N SER A 108 -8.97 18.77 -9.22
CA SER A 108 -8.85 19.91 -8.31
C SER A 108 -7.91 20.98 -8.84
N GLY A 109 -8.10 22.22 -8.37
CA GLY A 109 -7.26 23.36 -8.71
C GLY A 109 -5.85 23.24 -8.08
N PRO A 110 -4.88 24.05 -8.56
CA PRO A 110 -3.48 23.92 -8.14
C PRO A 110 -3.20 24.27 -6.69
N SER A 111 -4.10 24.97 -6.00
CA SER A 111 -3.99 25.34 -4.58
C SER A 111 -5.05 24.68 -3.69
N ASP A 112 -5.91 23.84 -4.25
CA ASP A 112 -6.92 23.16 -3.44
C ASP A 112 -6.27 22.13 -2.50
N PRO A 113 -6.70 22.09 -1.23
CA PRO A 113 -6.11 21.20 -0.23
C PRO A 113 -6.48 19.73 -0.48
N VAL A 114 -5.60 18.86 0.00
CA VAL A 114 -5.81 17.42 0.02
C VAL A 114 -5.91 16.94 1.47
N VAL A 115 -7.05 16.33 1.82
CA VAL A 115 -7.28 15.74 3.14
C VAL A 115 -6.73 14.32 3.15
N VAL A 116 -6.06 13.93 4.24
CA VAL A 116 -5.53 12.57 4.47
C VAL A 116 -5.83 12.12 5.90
N ASN A 117 -5.88 10.82 6.17
CA ASN A 117 -6.00 10.28 7.53
C ASN A 117 -4.63 9.91 8.10
N SER A 118 -4.06 10.76 8.95
CA SER A 118 -2.81 10.44 9.65
C SER A 118 -3.04 9.47 10.83
N PRO A 119 -2.05 8.62 11.18
CA PRO A 119 -0.79 8.39 10.46
C PRO A 119 -1.03 7.71 9.10
N VAL A 120 -0.39 8.20 8.03
CA VAL A 120 -0.59 7.68 6.67
C VAL A 120 0.72 7.60 5.90
N TYR A 121 0.72 6.88 4.80
CA TYR A 121 1.84 6.64 3.90
C TYR A 121 2.62 7.93 3.58
N PRO A 122 3.91 8.05 3.97
CA PRO A 122 4.67 9.29 3.89
C PRO A 122 4.72 9.96 2.51
N PRO A 123 4.78 9.20 1.39
CA PRO A 123 4.71 9.81 0.07
C PRO A 123 3.45 10.62 -0.22
N PHE A 124 2.33 10.44 0.49
CA PHE A 124 1.17 11.30 0.34
C PHE A 124 1.52 12.76 0.65
N TYR A 125 2.28 12.99 1.72
CA TYR A 125 2.75 14.35 2.07
C TYR A 125 3.71 14.91 1.01
N GLN A 126 4.68 14.07 0.58
CA GLN A 126 5.72 14.49 -0.34
C GLN A 126 5.17 14.81 -1.73
N PHE A 127 4.36 13.91 -2.30
CA PHE A 127 3.83 14.08 -3.67
C PHE A 127 2.80 15.19 -3.73
N VAL A 128 1.93 15.33 -2.74
CA VAL A 128 0.97 16.43 -2.64
C VAL A 128 1.70 17.76 -2.43
N GLY A 129 2.70 17.81 -1.54
CA GLY A 129 3.53 18.99 -1.30
C GLY A 129 4.33 19.44 -2.53
N ASN A 130 4.85 18.48 -3.32
CA ASN A 130 5.55 18.77 -4.57
C ASN A 130 4.63 19.40 -5.64
N LEU A 131 3.31 19.17 -5.55
CA LEU A 131 2.32 19.86 -6.37
C LEU A 131 1.98 21.28 -5.84
N GLY A 132 2.61 21.73 -4.75
CA GLY A 132 2.30 23.00 -4.09
C GLY A 132 0.94 23.02 -3.38
N ARG A 133 0.34 21.85 -3.09
CA ARG A 133 -0.98 21.75 -2.46
C ARG A 133 -0.86 21.57 -0.95
N PRO A 134 -1.70 22.25 -0.15
CA PRO A 134 -1.77 22.00 1.28
C PRO A 134 -2.28 20.59 1.58
N VAL A 135 -1.66 19.93 2.56
CA VAL A 135 -2.17 18.68 3.16
C VAL A 135 -2.90 19.04 4.45
N VAL A 136 -4.13 18.58 4.58
CA VAL A 136 -4.94 18.70 5.80
C VAL A 136 -5.10 17.33 6.42
N GLU A 137 -4.64 17.17 7.65
CA GLU A 137 -4.76 15.90 8.37
C GLU A 137 -6.12 15.77 9.05
N ALA A 138 -6.74 14.61 8.89
CA ALA A 138 -7.86 14.13 9.69
C ALA A 138 -7.39 12.88 10.45
N PRO A 139 -6.78 13.01 11.65
CA PRO A 139 -6.21 11.87 12.37
C PRO A 139 -7.20 10.74 12.60
N LEU A 140 -6.71 9.50 12.50
CA LEU A 140 -7.46 8.30 12.83
C LEU A 140 -7.78 8.24 14.33
N GLY A 141 -8.83 7.50 14.68
CA GLY A 141 -9.11 7.13 16.06
C GLY A 141 -8.04 6.23 16.68
N VAL A 142 -8.09 6.06 17.98
CA VAL A 142 -7.13 5.24 18.75
C VAL A 142 -7.13 3.77 18.35
N ASP A 143 -8.18 3.31 17.69
CA ASP A 143 -8.36 1.97 17.14
C ASP A 143 -7.78 1.82 15.71
N GLY A 144 -7.16 2.88 15.17
CA GLY A 144 -6.62 2.92 13.81
C GLY A 144 -7.70 3.00 12.72
N ARG A 145 -8.96 3.35 13.07
CA ARG A 145 -10.05 3.55 12.12
C ARG A 145 -10.36 5.03 11.95
N ILE A 146 -11.16 5.35 10.94
CA ILE A 146 -11.55 6.73 10.65
C ILE A 146 -12.43 7.28 11.78
N ASP A 147 -11.98 8.36 12.42
CA ASP A 147 -12.84 9.19 13.27
C ASP A 147 -13.67 10.10 12.37
N PHE A 148 -14.94 9.76 12.23
CA PHE A 148 -15.84 10.47 11.34
C PHE A 148 -16.20 11.89 11.80
N ALA A 149 -16.05 12.20 13.07
CA ALA A 149 -16.26 13.58 13.56
C ALA A 149 -15.06 14.45 13.14
N VAL A 150 -13.86 13.92 13.26
CA VAL A 150 -12.62 14.58 12.81
C VAL A 150 -12.62 14.73 11.29
N LEU A 151 -12.94 13.66 10.53
CA LEU A 151 -13.00 13.71 9.06
C LEU A 151 -14.05 14.72 8.58
N GLU A 152 -15.24 14.75 9.17
CA GLU A 152 -16.27 15.73 8.82
C GLU A 152 -15.84 17.16 9.14
N GLY A 153 -15.13 17.36 10.25
CA GLY A 153 -14.53 18.65 10.61
C GLY A 153 -13.55 19.14 9.55
N ALA A 154 -12.63 18.28 9.12
CA ALA A 154 -11.67 18.58 8.06
C ALA A 154 -12.37 18.88 6.73
N PHE A 155 -13.38 18.09 6.33
CA PHE A 155 -14.13 18.35 5.10
C PHE A 155 -14.85 19.70 5.12
N ARG A 156 -15.45 20.05 6.27
CA ARG A 156 -16.11 21.36 6.45
C ARG A 156 -15.13 22.51 6.35
N GLU A 157 -13.94 22.37 6.94
CA GLU A 157 -12.89 23.36 6.90
C GLU A 157 -12.41 23.60 5.45
N VAL A 158 -12.01 22.53 4.74
CA VAL A 158 -11.52 22.68 3.37
C VAL A 158 -12.59 23.19 2.40
N ALA A 159 -13.85 22.77 2.56
CA ALA A 159 -14.96 23.21 1.72
C ALA A 159 -15.31 24.70 1.90
N ALA A 160 -14.96 25.31 3.02
CA ALA A 160 -15.18 26.73 3.27
C ALA A 160 -14.23 27.64 2.49
N HIS A 161 -13.06 27.12 2.06
CA HIS A 161 -11.96 27.91 1.53
C HIS A 161 -11.44 27.45 0.15
N ALA A 162 -11.86 26.27 -0.33
CA ALA A 162 -11.42 25.68 -1.57
C ALA A 162 -12.55 25.44 -2.56
N ASN A 163 -12.23 25.47 -3.86
CA ASN A 163 -13.21 25.23 -4.92
C ASN A 163 -13.52 23.74 -5.09
N GLN A 164 -12.45 22.90 -5.12
CA GLN A 164 -12.54 21.45 -5.35
C GLN A 164 -11.54 20.71 -4.47
N PRO A 165 -11.76 20.67 -3.15
CA PRO A 165 -10.87 19.92 -2.26
C PRO A 165 -10.96 18.43 -2.55
N VAL A 166 -9.86 17.71 -2.27
CA VAL A 166 -9.76 16.26 -2.47
C VAL A 166 -9.53 15.55 -1.15
N TYR A 167 -10.13 14.40 -1.00
CA TYR A 167 -9.77 13.43 0.02
C TYR A 167 -8.99 12.27 -0.62
N LEU A 168 -7.75 12.09 -0.20
CA LEU A 168 -6.89 11.00 -0.62
C LEU A 168 -7.03 9.85 0.37
N LEU A 169 -7.89 8.89 0.03
CA LEU A 169 -8.20 7.73 0.84
C LEU A 169 -7.14 6.64 0.64
N CYS A 170 -6.56 6.12 1.72
CA CYS A 170 -5.70 4.93 1.71
C CYS A 170 -6.53 3.70 2.13
N SER A 171 -6.81 2.76 1.21
CA SER A 171 -7.70 1.61 1.46
C SER A 171 -7.23 0.33 0.74
N PRO A 172 -6.77 -0.69 1.43
CA PRO A 172 -6.48 -0.79 2.88
C PRO A 172 -5.45 0.22 3.38
N HIS A 173 -5.58 0.63 4.64
CA HIS A 173 -4.79 1.73 5.20
C HIS A 173 -3.36 1.32 5.53
N ASN A 174 -2.39 2.13 5.15
CA ASN A 174 -0.97 2.02 5.50
C ASN A 174 -0.60 3.24 6.35
N PRO A 175 -0.17 3.07 7.63
CA PRO A 175 0.53 1.90 8.16
C PRO A 175 -0.33 0.92 8.99
N THR A 176 -1.56 1.25 9.36
CA THR A 176 -2.35 0.50 10.36
C THR A 176 -2.82 -0.88 9.85
N GLY A 177 -2.86 -1.08 8.52
CA GLY A 177 -3.40 -2.28 7.90
C GLY A 177 -4.93 -2.44 8.07
N THR A 178 -5.62 -1.36 8.40
CA THR A 178 -7.08 -1.35 8.56
C THR A 178 -7.77 -1.56 7.21
N VAL A 179 -8.72 -2.47 7.16
CA VAL A 179 -9.66 -2.64 6.04
C VAL A 179 -10.94 -1.90 6.38
N HIS A 180 -11.30 -0.91 5.55
CA HIS A 180 -12.54 -0.17 5.73
C HIS A 180 -13.74 -1.01 5.35
N THR A 181 -14.80 -0.93 6.15
CA THR A 181 -16.07 -1.62 5.87
C THR A 181 -16.88 -0.90 4.78
N ALA A 182 -17.82 -1.61 4.15
CA ALA A 182 -18.74 -1.00 3.19
C ALA A 182 -19.51 0.19 3.79
N ASP A 183 -19.92 0.09 5.07
CA ASP A 183 -20.64 1.16 5.78
C ASP A 183 -19.73 2.39 6.00
N GLU A 184 -18.46 2.19 6.36
CA GLU A 184 -17.49 3.29 6.50
C GLU A 184 -17.26 3.98 5.16
N LEU A 185 -17.03 3.22 4.10
CA LEU A 185 -16.81 3.76 2.75
C LEU A 185 -18.06 4.51 2.24
N THR A 186 -19.27 3.98 2.49
CA THR A 186 -20.54 4.64 2.17
C THR A 186 -20.71 5.94 2.96
N ARG A 187 -20.28 5.95 4.23
CA ARG A 187 -20.31 7.17 5.06
C ARG A 187 -19.33 8.22 4.54
N ILE A 188 -18.10 7.80 4.12
CA ILE A 188 -17.13 8.67 3.45
C ILE A 188 -17.76 9.30 2.20
N ALA A 189 -18.33 8.49 1.31
CA ALA A 189 -18.94 8.95 0.07
C ALA A 189 -20.07 9.97 0.31
N ARG A 190 -20.90 9.74 1.33
CA ARG A 190 -21.96 10.68 1.74
C ARG A 190 -21.39 12.01 2.24
N LEU A 191 -20.35 11.98 3.11
CA LEU A 191 -19.69 13.20 3.59
C LEU A 191 -19.01 13.94 2.44
N ALA A 192 -18.28 13.25 1.59
CA ALA A 192 -17.60 13.80 0.43
C ALA A 192 -18.60 14.55 -0.48
N ARG A 193 -19.75 13.95 -0.76
CA ARG A 193 -20.82 14.59 -1.53
C ARG A 193 -21.39 15.82 -0.82
N THR A 194 -21.63 15.73 0.50
CA THR A 194 -22.20 16.84 1.30
C THR A 194 -21.30 18.07 1.26
N TYR A 195 -19.99 17.87 1.36
CA TYR A 195 -19.01 18.96 1.41
C TYR A 195 -18.32 19.22 0.04
N ARG A 196 -18.76 18.57 -1.05
CA ARG A 196 -18.18 18.68 -2.42
C ARG A 196 -16.69 18.34 -2.45
N VAL A 197 -16.25 17.40 -1.66
CA VAL A 197 -14.88 16.85 -1.65
C VAL A 197 -14.82 15.73 -2.68
N ARG A 198 -13.82 15.74 -3.56
CA ARG A 198 -13.57 14.61 -4.49
C ARG A 198 -12.78 13.53 -3.77
N VAL A 199 -13.07 12.29 -4.06
CA VAL A 199 -12.34 11.15 -3.46
C VAL A 199 -11.43 10.51 -4.50
N VAL A 200 -10.15 10.41 -4.17
CA VAL A 200 -9.15 9.61 -4.87
C VAL A 200 -8.70 8.51 -3.92
N ALA A 201 -8.94 7.25 -4.26
CA ALA A 201 -8.64 6.11 -3.41
C ALA A 201 -7.34 5.43 -3.88
N ASP A 202 -6.35 5.33 -3.01
CA ASP A 202 -5.19 4.46 -3.18
C ASP A 202 -5.55 3.07 -2.66
N GLU A 203 -5.80 2.15 -3.59
CA GLU A 203 -6.22 0.77 -3.31
C GLU A 203 -5.13 -0.25 -3.69
N ILE A 204 -3.85 0.16 -3.69
CA ILE A 204 -2.71 -0.68 -4.07
C ILE A 204 -2.55 -1.94 -3.20
N HIS A 205 -3.05 -1.90 -1.97
CA HIS A 205 -2.99 -3.02 -1.03
C HIS A 205 -4.24 -3.93 -1.09
N ALA A 206 -5.20 -3.65 -1.95
CA ALA A 206 -6.46 -4.38 -2.06
C ALA A 206 -6.33 -5.91 -2.15
N PRO A 207 -5.36 -6.49 -2.89
CA PRO A 207 -5.24 -7.95 -2.94
C PRO A 207 -4.61 -8.58 -1.70
N ILE A 208 -4.09 -7.78 -0.74
CA ILE A 208 -3.32 -8.26 0.42
C ILE A 208 -4.17 -8.12 1.67
N VAL A 209 -5.23 -8.90 1.77
CA VAL A 209 -6.18 -8.89 2.90
C VAL A 209 -6.09 -10.21 3.66
N ALA A 210 -5.92 -10.14 4.99
CA ALA A 210 -5.78 -11.29 5.86
C ALA A 210 -7.05 -12.15 5.92
N ALA A 211 -6.91 -13.42 6.29
CA ALA A 211 -8.04 -14.31 6.49
C ALA A 211 -9.03 -13.71 7.51
N GLY A 212 -10.33 -13.72 7.15
CA GLY A 212 -11.40 -13.18 7.99
C GLY A 212 -11.70 -11.69 7.80
N ALA A 213 -10.91 -10.96 6.98
CA ALA A 213 -11.26 -9.62 6.52
C ALA A 213 -11.68 -9.65 5.05
N SER A 214 -12.43 -8.64 4.61
CA SER A 214 -12.92 -8.54 3.22
C SER A 214 -12.73 -7.13 2.70
N PHE A 215 -11.99 -7.00 1.61
CA PHE A 215 -11.82 -5.73 0.93
C PHE A 215 -13.09 -5.35 0.16
N VAL A 216 -13.47 -4.08 0.25
CA VAL A 216 -14.55 -3.48 -0.55
C VAL A 216 -13.94 -2.33 -1.34
N PRO A 217 -14.01 -2.34 -2.70
CA PRO A 217 -13.57 -1.21 -3.51
C PRO A 217 -14.39 0.04 -3.22
N TYR A 218 -13.76 1.20 -3.12
CA TYR A 218 -14.46 2.47 -2.89
C TYR A 218 -15.50 2.76 -3.98
N LEU A 219 -15.19 2.42 -5.24
CA LEU A 219 -16.11 2.62 -6.36
C LEU A 219 -17.31 1.65 -6.36
N ASN A 220 -17.32 0.67 -5.47
CA ASN A 220 -18.41 -0.32 -5.36
C ASN A 220 -19.41 -0.01 -4.24
N VAL A 221 -19.27 1.12 -3.55
CA VAL A 221 -20.24 1.52 -2.50
C VAL A 221 -21.17 2.62 -2.99
N PRO A 222 -22.41 2.70 -2.47
CA PRO A 222 -23.33 3.78 -2.80
C PRO A 222 -22.71 5.16 -2.53
N GLY A 223 -22.71 6.03 -3.52
CA GLY A 223 -22.11 7.37 -3.48
C GLY A 223 -20.65 7.41 -3.93
N GLY A 224 -20.03 6.27 -4.25
CA GLY A 224 -18.67 6.18 -4.80
C GLY A 224 -18.56 6.52 -6.30
N GLU A 225 -19.69 6.76 -6.98
CA GLU A 225 -19.80 6.91 -8.44
C GLU A 225 -18.97 8.06 -9.00
N ASN A 226 -18.72 9.12 -8.21
CA ASN A 226 -17.91 10.28 -8.57
C ASN A 226 -16.44 10.16 -8.10
N GLY A 227 -16.01 9.00 -7.66
CA GLY A 227 -14.66 8.74 -7.19
C GLY A 227 -13.71 8.30 -8.29
N LEU A 228 -12.42 8.34 -7.95
CA LEU A 228 -11.33 7.75 -8.72
C LEU A 228 -10.57 6.77 -7.83
N SER A 229 -10.15 5.64 -8.36
CA SER A 229 -9.35 4.65 -7.64
C SER A 229 -8.07 4.33 -8.41
N LEU A 230 -6.98 4.06 -7.68
CA LEU A 230 -5.70 3.63 -8.24
C LEU A 230 -5.40 2.22 -7.72
N MET A 231 -5.15 1.30 -8.64
CA MET A 231 -4.82 -0.09 -8.32
C MET A 231 -3.59 -0.57 -9.08
N SER A 232 -2.83 -1.47 -8.48
CA SER A 232 -1.65 -2.09 -9.11
C SER A 232 -1.36 -3.45 -8.50
N ALA A 233 -0.88 -4.39 -9.30
CA ALA A 233 -0.36 -5.67 -8.83
C ALA A 233 1.00 -5.54 -8.11
N SER A 234 1.61 -4.36 -8.12
CA SER A 234 3.00 -4.16 -7.67
C SER A 234 3.26 -4.57 -6.21
N LYS A 235 2.30 -4.37 -5.29
CA LYS A 235 2.48 -4.76 -3.89
C LYS A 235 2.18 -6.23 -3.65
N ALA A 236 1.12 -6.75 -4.26
CA ALA A 236 0.68 -8.12 -4.04
C ALA A 236 1.62 -9.17 -4.65
N TRP A 237 2.30 -8.87 -5.76
CA TRP A 237 3.23 -9.79 -6.44
C TRP A 237 4.67 -9.29 -6.47
N ASN A 238 5.00 -8.29 -5.64
CA ASN A 238 6.37 -7.75 -5.50
C ASN A 238 6.95 -7.20 -6.82
N LEU A 239 6.18 -6.43 -7.57
CA LEU A 239 6.51 -5.90 -8.89
C LEU A 239 6.77 -4.39 -8.90
N ALA A 240 7.13 -3.77 -7.76
CA ALA A 240 7.25 -2.31 -7.63
C ALA A 240 8.26 -1.66 -8.59
N GLY A 241 9.27 -2.42 -9.04
CA GLY A 241 10.24 -1.99 -10.05
C GLY A 241 9.72 -2.07 -11.49
N LEU A 242 8.66 -2.83 -11.74
CA LEU A 242 8.00 -2.98 -13.03
C LEU A 242 6.80 -2.02 -13.08
N LYS A 243 7.10 -0.75 -13.35
CA LYS A 243 6.16 0.37 -13.27
C LYS A 243 4.92 0.18 -14.12
N ALA A 244 3.78 -0.09 -13.48
CA ALA A 244 2.45 -0.13 -14.09
C ALA A 244 1.35 -0.01 -13.01
N ALA A 245 0.32 0.76 -13.27
CA ALA A 245 -0.89 0.84 -12.46
C ALA A 245 -2.10 1.21 -13.34
N LEU A 246 -3.29 1.09 -12.79
CA LEU A 246 -4.54 1.53 -13.40
C LEU A 246 -5.18 2.62 -12.56
N ALA A 247 -5.53 3.72 -13.20
CA ALA A 247 -6.52 4.66 -12.72
C ALA A 247 -7.90 4.19 -13.19
N ILE A 248 -8.87 4.20 -12.30
CA ILE A 248 -10.23 3.68 -12.52
C ILE A 248 -11.20 4.79 -12.12
N ALA A 249 -12.14 5.12 -13.00
CA ALA A 249 -13.17 6.10 -12.71
C ALA A 249 -14.50 5.43 -12.37
N GLY A 250 -15.19 5.97 -11.37
CA GLY A 250 -16.61 5.74 -11.21
C GLY A 250 -17.40 6.27 -12.43
N PRO A 251 -18.65 5.87 -12.62
CA PRO A 251 -19.43 6.28 -13.81
C PRO A 251 -19.54 7.80 -13.94
N ASP A 252 -19.66 8.54 -12.84
CA ASP A 252 -19.80 10.00 -12.85
C ASP A 252 -18.45 10.74 -12.95
N ALA A 253 -17.32 10.02 -12.90
CA ALA A 253 -15.96 10.54 -13.03
C ALA A 253 -15.30 10.14 -14.36
N ALA A 254 -16.01 9.47 -15.26
CA ALA A 254 -15.48 8.98 -16.54
C ALA A 254 -14.92 10.12 -17.41
N ASP A 255 -15.65 11.24 -17.51
CA ASP A 255 -15.22 12.41 -18.28
C ASP A 255 -13.98 13.09 -17.68
N ASP A 256 -13.78 13.01 -16.36
CA ASP A 256 -12.56 13.52 -15.73
C ASP A 256 -11.37 12.65 -16.15
N LEU A 257 -11.49 11.33 -16.07
CA LEU A 257 -10.41 10.41 -16.47
C LEU A 257 -10.10 10.51 -17.97
N ALA A 258 -11.11 10.74 -18.82
CA ALA A 258 -10.93 10.90 -20.27
C ALA A 258 -10.06 12.12 -20.65
N ARG A 259 -9.86 13.07 -19.71
CA ARG A 259 -8.96 14.23 -19.90
C ARG A 259 -7.50 13.94 -19.53
N LEU A 260 -7.18 12.70 -19.13
CA LEU A 260 -5.81 12.33 -18.80
C LEU A 260 -4.92 12.55 -20.03
N PRO A 261 -3.80 13.31 -19.90
CA PRO A 261 -2.89 13.54 -21.02
C PRO A 261 -2.32 12.21 -21.57
N GLU A 262 -2.25 12.10 -22.90
CA GLU A 262 -1.81 10.87 -23.58
C GLU A 262 -0.40 10.45 -23.15
N GLU A 263 0.49 11.40 -22.92
CA GLU A 263 1.88 11.16 -22.50
C GLU A 263 1.98 10.41 -21.17
N VAL A 264 0.96 10.47 -20.29
CA VAL A 264 0.94 9.73 -19.04
C VAL A 264 0.87 8.23 -19.30
N SER A 265 0.12 7.83 -20.32
CA SER A 265 -0.02 6.42 -20.72
C SER A 265 1.26 5.81 -21.31
N HIS A 266 2.22 6.65 -21.71
CA HIS A 266 3.53 6.21 -22.21
C HIS A 266 4.57 6.00 -21.09
N GLY A 267 4.27 6.39 -19.87
CA GLY A 267 5.16 6.24 -18.72
C GLY A 267 5.27 4.82 -18.13
N PRO A 268 4.24 3.97 -18.20
CA PRO A 268 4.33 2.57 -17.74
C PRO A 268 5.29 1.74 -18.57
N SER A 269 5.94 0.78 -17.92
CA SER A 269 6.75 -0.23 -18.61
C SER A 269 5.86 -1.24 -19.32
N HIS A 270 6.04 -1.46 -20.63
CA HIS A 270 5.30 -2.49 -21.37
C HIS A 270 5.52 -3.89 -20.77
N VAL A 271 6.77 -4.25 -20.49
CA VAL A 271 7.10 -5.50 -19.79
C VAL A 271 6.47 -5.54 -18.39
N GLY A 272 6.37 -4.38 -17.72
CA GLY A 272 5.65 -4.24 -16.46
C GLY A 272 4.15 -4.56 -16.62
N ILE A 273 3.49 -4.04 -17.64
CA ILE A 273 2.08 -4.33 -17.93
C ILE A 273 1.86 -5.81 -18.21
N ILE A 274 2.73 -6.45 -19.01
CA ILE A 274 2.71 -7.89 -19.26
C ILE A 274 2.82 -8.66 -17.94
N ALA A 275 3.78 -8.30 -17.09
CA ALA A 275 4.00 -8.93 -15.78
C ALA A 275 2.78 -8.78 -14.86
N HIS A 276 2.22 -7.58 -14.75
CA HIS A 276 1.04 -7.31 -13.92
C HIS A 276 -0.22 -8.03 -14.45
N THR A 277 -0.37 -8.12 -15.77
CA THR A 277 -1.46 -8.87 -16.41
C THR A 277 -1.37 -10.36 -16.05
N ALA A 278 -0.18 -10.96 -16.19
CA ALA A 278 0.05 -12.36 -15.82
C ALA A 278 -0.16 -12.60 -14.32
N ALA A 279 0.26 -11.67 -13.46
CA ALA A 279 0.05 -11.74 -12.01
C ALA A 279 -1.45 -11.82 -11.67
N LEU A 280 -2.28 -10.96 -12.26
CA LEU A 280 -3.73 -10.92 -12.01
C LEU A 280 -4.48 -12.13 -12.59
N ARG A 281 -4.06 -12.61 -13.77
CA ARG A 281 -4.72 -13.73 -14.44
C ARG A 281 -4.36 -15.09 -13.84
N ASP A 282 -3.06 -15.29 -13.61
CA ASP A 282 -2.52 -16.63 -13.36
C ASP A 282 -1.74 -16.72 -12.04
N GLY A 283 -1.53 -15.61 -11.33
CA GLY A 283 -0.76 -15.55 -10.08
C GLY A 283 -1.55 -15.77 -8.80
N GLY A 284 -2.81 -16.22 -8.90
CA GLY A 284 -3.73 -16.36 -7.75
C GLY A 284 -3.23 -17.34 -6.69
N ASP A 285 -2.84 -18.56 -7.09
CA ASP A 285 -2.38 -19.60 -6.17
C ASP A 285 -1.10 -19.17 -5.43
N TRP A 286 -0.19 -18.49 -6.12
CA TRP A 286 1.01 -17.94 -5.50
C TRP A 286 0.69 -16.84 -4.48
N LEU A 287 -0.26 -15.95 -4.80
CA LEU A 287 -0.72 -14.94 -3.85
C LEU A 287 -1.34 -15.58 -2.61
N ASP A 288 -2.16 -16.60 -2.78
CA ASP A 288 -2.78 -17.32 -1.67
C ASP A 288 -1.74 -18.00 -0.77
N ALA A 289 -0.66 -18.55 -1.35
CA ALA A 289 0.47 -19.09 -0.60
C ALA A 289 1.22 -17.99 0.19
N VAL A 290 1.48 -16.83 -0.43
CA VAL A 290 2.06 -15.66 0.27
C VAL A 290 1.16 -15.19 1.41
N MET A 291 -0.15 -15.09 1.18
CA MET A 291 -1.09 -14.65 2.21
C MET A 291 -1.12 -15.61 3.41
N SER A 292 -1.07 -16.91 3.16
CA SER A 292 -0.95 -17.91 4.23
C SER A 292 0.34 -17.73 5.03
N GLY A 293 1.48 -17.54 4.37
CA GLY A 293 2.77 -17.27 5.03
C GLY A 293 2.77 -15.95 5.82
N LEU A 294 2.11 -14.92 5.30
CA LEU A 294 1.95 -13.64 6.02
C LEU A 294 1.09 -13.78 7.29
N ASP A 295 0.05 -14.62 7.25
CA ASP A 295 -0.77 -14.89 8.44
C ASP A 295 0.04 -15.66 9.50
N ASP A 296 0.91 -16.59 9.10
CA ASP A 296 1.86 -17.24 9.99
C ASP A 296 2.85 -16.23 10.58
N ASN A 297 3.41 -15.33 9.76
CA ASN A 297 4.34 -14.30 10.21
C ASN A 297 3.69 -13.28 11.16
N ARG A 298 2.40 -12.93 10.98
CA ARG A 298 1.66 -12.07 11.92
C ARG A 298 1.55 -12.72 13.30
N ARG A 299 1.24 -14.04 13.36
CA ARG A 299 1.19 -14.77 14.61
C ARG A 299 2.57 -14.87 15.26
N LEU A 300 3.58 -15.26 14.47
CA LEU A 300 4.96 -15.35 14.94
C LEU A 300 5.44 -14.04 15.54
N LEU A 301 5.19 -12.90 14.85
CA LEU A 301 5.58 -11.59 15.38
C LEU A 301 4.88 -11.30 16.71
N ALA A 302 3.58 -11.60 16.84
CA ALA A 302 2.84 -11.37 18.08
C ALA A 302 3.44 -12.20 19.24
N ASP A 303 3.75 -13.47 19.02
CA ASP A 303 4.35 -14.36 20.01
C ASP A 303 5.75 -13.86 20.43
N LEU A 304 6.60 -13.52 19.46
CA LEU A 304 7.95 -13.01 19.71
C LEU A 304 7.95 -11.69 20.49
N LEU A 305 7.01 -10.78 20.17
CA LEU A 305 6.88 -9.51 20.89
C LEU A 305 6.41 -9.75 22.33
N ALA A 306 5.45 -10.64 22.54
CA ALA A 306 4.98 -10.99 23.88
C ALA A 306 6.10 -11.59 24.74
N GLU A 307 6.98 -12.39 24.15
CA GLU A 307 8.11 -13.03 24.86
C GLU A 307 9.27 -12.08 25.11
N HIS A 308 9.69 -11.31 24.11
CA HIS A 308 10.96 -10.58 24.14
C HIS A 308 10.82 -9.07 24.33
N LEU A 309 9.67 -8.49 23.97
CA LEU A 309 9.39 -7.05 23.98
C LEU A 309 7.95 -6.77 24.47
N PRO A 310 7.55 -7.23 25.67
CA PRO A 310 6.17 -7.16 26.15
C PRO A 310 5.61 -5.74 26.31
N ALA A 311 6.47 -4.72 26.32
CA ALA A 311 6.07 -3.30 26.32
C ALA A 311 5.74 -2.77 24.91
N VAL A 312 5.98 -3.54 23.82
CA VAL A 312 5.56 -3.17 22.49
C VAL A 312 4.14 -3.69 22.26
N ARG A 313 3.23 -2.79 21.91
CA ARG A 313 1.85 -3.18 21.56
C ARG A 313 1.75 -3.41 20.05
N TYR A 314 1.20 -4.54 19.68
CA TYR A 314 0.94 -4.92 18.30
C TYR A 314 -0.44 -5.53 18.15
N VAL A 315 -1.22 -4.98 17.23
CA VAL A 315 -2.48 -5.56 16.79
C VAL A 315 -2.27 -6.09 15.37
N PRO A 316 -2.44 -7.41 15.15
CA PRO A 316 -2.29 -7.98 13.81
C PRO A 316 -3.16 -7.26 12.78
N ALA A 317 -2.53 -6.80 11.70
CA ALA A 317 -3.18 -6.02 10.65
C ALA A 317 -4.19 -6.86 9.85
N GLN A 318 -5.31 -6.26 9.48
CA GLN A 318 -6.33 -6.89 8.62
C GLN A 318 -5.89 -6.97 7.15
N ALA A 319 -4.92 -6.15 6.75
CA ALA A 319 -4.38 -6.12 5.39
C ALA A 319 -2.91 -5.70 5.39
N THR A 320 -2.30 -5.71 4.24
CA THR A 320 -0.89 -5.41 3.98
C THR A 320 0.05 -6.47 4.55
N TYR A 321 1.32 -6.34 4.27
CA TYR A 321 2.40 -7.10 4.94
C TYR A 321 3.24 -6.22 5.87
N LEU A 322 2.61 -5.17 6.41
CA LEU A 322 3.25 -4.17 7.25
C LEU A 322 2.65 -4.24 8.65
N ALA A 323 3.51 -4.36 9.65
CA ALA A 323 3.12 -4.33 11.06
C ALA A 323 3.39 -2.93 11.63
N TRP A 324 2.39 -2.35 12.29
CA TRP A 324 2.48 -1.08 12.98
C TRP A 324 2.65 -1.32 14.47
N LEU A 325 3.83 -1.00 15.02
CA LEU A 325 4.23 -1.33 16.38
C LEU A 325 4.24 -0.07 17.24
N ASP A 326 3.47 -0.07 18.32
CA ASP A 326 3.49 0.97 19.35
C ASP A 326 4.62 0.71 20.34
N CYS A 327 5.68 1.52 20.26
CA CYS A 327 6.86 1.42 21.07
C CYS A 327 6.94 2.47 22.20
N ARG A 328 5.87 3.23 22.45
CA ARG A 328 5.86 4.36 23.40
C ARG A 328 6.20 3.94 24.82
N GLU A 329 5.78 2.76 25.25
CA GLU A 329 6.09 2.23 26.59
C GLU A 329 7.57 1.81 26.77
N LEU A 330 8.35 1.74 25.68
CA LEU A 330 9.79 1.48 25.76
C LEU A 330 10.60 2.70 26.22
N GLY A 331 10.01 3.91 26.20
CA GLY A 331 10.70 5.14 26.61
C GLY A 331 11.86 5.56 25.67
N LEU A 332 11.79 5.19 24.39
CA LEU A 332 12.84 5.48 23.39
C LEU A 332 12.64 6.83 22.66
N GLY A 333 11.73 7.68 23.15
CA GLY A 333 11.40 8.95 22.50
C GLY A 333 10.49 8.79 21.29
N ASP A 334 10.43 9.82 20.46
CA ASP A 334 9.50 9.90 19.30
C ASP A 334 9.93 9.01 18.13
N ASP A 335 11.21 8.65 18.04
CA ASP A 335 11.76 7.83 16.92
C ASP A 335 12.48 6.56 17.42
N PRO A 336 11.75 5.52 17.84
CA PRO A 336 12.33 4.24 18.21
C PRO A 336 13.10 3.55 17.06
N ALA A 337 12.76 3.84 15.79
CA ALA A 337 13.44 3.24 14.64
C ALA A 337 14.92 3.61 14.59
N ALA A 338 15.27 4.83 14.99
CA ALA A 338 16.67 5.27 15.07
C ALA A 338 17.46 4.42 16.09
N VAL A 339 16.88 4.13 17.25
CA VAL A 339 17.51 3.30 18.30
C VAL A 339 17.67 1.84 17.80
N PHE A 340 16.65 1.27 17.17
CA PHE A 340 16.74 -0.09 16.62
C PHE A 340 17.76 -0.19 15.49
N LEU A 341 17.91 0.85 14.67
CA LEU A 341 18.95 0.90 13.64
C LEU A 341 20.35 0.99 14.24
N GLU A 342 20.57 1.94 15.13
CA GLU A 342 21.88 2.23 15.70
C GLU A 342 22.41 1.08 16.56
N ARG A 343 21.60 0.60 17.50
CA ARG A 343 22.01 -0.39 18.50
C ARG A 343 21.67 -1.81 18.12
N GLY A 344 20.51 -2.01 17.44
CA GLY A 344 20.01 -3.33 17.06
C GLY A 344 20.41 -3.76 15.66
N ARG A 345 20.89 -2.84 14.81
CA ARG A 345 21.18 -3.12 13.40
C ARG A 345 19.95 -3.68 12.67
N VAL A 346 18.77 -3.11 12.97
CA VAL A 346 17.49 -3.42 12.32
C VAL A 346 16.91 -2.12 11.77
N ALA A 347 16.75 -2.04 10.46
CA ALA A 347 16.15 -0.89 9.80
C ALA A 347 14.62 -1.07 9.74
N LEU A 348 13.88 -0.16 10.36
CA LEU A 348 12.42 -0.06 10.36
C LEU A 348 12.02 1.31 9.81
N SER A 349 10.77 1.48 9.37
CA SER A 349 10.29 2.82 9.04
C SER A 349 9.95 3.58 10.32
N SER A 350 10.50 4.80 10.48
CA SER A 350 10.16 5.69 11.58
C SER A 350 8.70 6.12 11.51
N GLY A 351 7.99 6.02 12.63
CA GLY A 351 6.59 6.42 12.73
C GLY A 351 6.40 7.92 12.52
N THR A 352 7.37 8.75 12.90
CA THR A 352 7.30 10.22 12.75
C THR A 352 7.09 10.66 11.30
N ALA A 353 7.55 9.87 10.33
CA ALA A 353 7.36 10.16 8.92
C ALA A 353 5.90 10.03 8.44
N PHE A 354 5.03 9.36 9.22
CA PHE A 354 3.64 9.10 8.84
C PHE A 354 2.67 10.23 9.27
N GLY A 355 3.17 11.32 9.85
CA GLY A 355 2.35 12.45 10.31
C GLY A 355 1.83 12.28 11.73
N THR A 356 0.79 13.03 12.07
CA THR A 356 0.18 13.04 13.41
C THR A 356 -0.22 11.64 13.85
N GLY A 357 0.15 11.27 15.08
CA GLY A 357 -0.10 9.94 15.65
C GLY A 357 0.98 8.90 15.35
N GLY A 358 2.06 9.27 14.63
CA GLY A 358 3.16 8.36 14.31
C GLY A 358 4.34 8.37 15.30
N ALA A 359 4.47 9.40 16.15
CA ALA A 359 5.54 9.49 17.16
C ALA A 359 5.51 8.31 18.12
N GLY A 360 6.67 7.70 18.37
CA GLY A 360 6.80 6.53 19.24
C GLY A 360 6.42 5.19 18.58
N PHE A 361 6.05 5.19 17.30
CA PHE A 361 5.74 3.99 16.54
C PHE A 361 6.84 3.63 15.54
N VAL A 362 6.83 2.38 15.10
CA VAL A 362 7.64 1.91 13.97
C VAL A 362 6.79 1.01 13.06
N ARG A 363 7.10 1.04 11.75
CA ARG A 363 6.49 0.10 10.80
C ARG A 363 7.52 -0.96 10.38
N LEU A 364 7.15 -2.24 10.56
CA LEU A 364 7.95 -3.40 10.23
C LEU A 364 7.34 -4.15 9.03
N ASN A 365 8.17 -4.55 8.07
CA ASN A 365 7.77 -5.37 6.93
C ASN A 365 7.81 -6.86 7.32
N LEU A 366 6.65 -7.53 7.24
CA LEU A 366 6.46 -8.95 7.54
C LEU A 366 6.71 -9.88 6.33
N ALA A 367 6.85 -9.34 5.12
CA ALA A 367 7.01 -10.15 3.92
C ALA A 367 8.47 -10.59 3.74
N THR A 368 8.95 -11.34 4.70
CA THR A 368 10.28 -11.97 4.75
C THR A 368 10.21 -13.32 5.44
N SER A 369 11.32 -14.03 5.59
CA SER A 369 11.31 -15.34 6.25
C SER A 369 11.07 -15.24 7.77
N PRO A 370 10.46 -16.24 8.39
CA PRO A 370 10.28 -16.31 9.84
C PRO A 370 11.59 -16.17 10.63
N GLU A 371 12.70 -16.69 10.09
CA GLU A 371 14.01 -16.60 10.69
C GLU A 371 14.50 -15.15 10.77
N LEU A 372 14.25 -14.35 9.72
CA LEU A 372 14.62 -12.93 9.71
C LEU A 372 13.74 -12.11 10.66
N ILE A 373 12.46 -12.44 10.79
CA ILE A 373 11.57 -11.81 11.79
C ILE A 373 12.06 -12.12 13.21
N THR A 374 12.38 -13.39 13.49
CA THR A 374 12.88 -13.84 14.79
C THR A 374 14.19 -13.12 15.14
N GLU A 375 15.14 -13.08 14.22
CA GLU A 375 16.41 -12.38 14.42
C GLU A 375 16.22 -10.88 14.62
N ALA A 376 15.30 -10.25 13.87
CA ALA A 376 15.00 -8.83 14.02
C ALA A 376 14.45 -8.52 15.42
N VAL A 377 13.48 -9.28 15.91
CA VAL A 377 12.90 -9.08 17.26
C VAL A 377 13.97 -9.31 18.35
N ARG A 378 14.81 -10.35 18.19
CA ARG A 378 15.93 -10.60 19.12
C ARG A 378 16.89 -9.41 19.18
N ARG A 379 17.25 -8.81 18.03
CA ARG A 379 18.13 -7.63 17.95
C ARG A 379 17.45 -6.39 18.54
N MET A 380 16.17 -6.18 18.27
CA MET A 380 15.38 -5.09 18.85
C MET A 380 15.37 -5.20 20.39
N ALA A 381 15.14 -6.40 20.92
CA ALA A 381 15.18 -6.64 22.38
C ALA A 381 16.57 -6.40 23.00
N ALA A 382 17.63 -6.75 22.30
CA ALA A 382 18.99 -6.46 22.74
C ALA A 382 19.31 -4.96 22.73
N ALA A 383 18.77 -4.20 21.76
CA ALA A 383 19.01 -2.77 21.60
C ALA A 383 18.46 -1.90 22.75
N ILE A 384 17.44 -2.38 23.45
CA ILE A 384 16.80 -1.65 24.55
C ILE A 384 17.37 -2.00 25.94
N ARG A 385 18.22 -3.02 26.04
CA ARG A 385 18.89 -3.36 27.31
C ARG A 385 19.91 -2.28 27.66
N PRO A 386 20.03 -1.87 28.95
CA PRO A 386 21.11 -0.99 29.35
C PRO A 386 22.46 -1.58 28.93
N ALA A 387 23.36 -0.74 28.43
CA ALA A 387 24.74 -1.15 28.25
C ALA A 387 25.30 -1.60 29.62
N SER A 388 25.67 -2.86 29.73
CA SER A 388 26.29 -3.45 30.95
C SER A 388 27.66 -2.88 31.20
#